data_43d56020a952465069cf2d644f251d6c
#
_entry.id   43d56020a952465069cf2d644f251d6c
#
_cell.length_a   1.000
_cell.length_b   1.000
_cell.length_c   1.000
_cell.angle_alpha   90.00
_cell.angle_beta   90.00
_cell.angle_gamma   90.00
#
_symmetry.space_group_name_H-M   'P 1'
#
loop_
_entity.id
_entity.type
_entity.pdbx_description
1 polymer ?
#
loop_
_entity_poly.entity_id
_entity_poly.type
_entity_poly.pdbx_seq_one_letter_code
_entity_poly.pdbx_strand_id
1 'polypeptide(L)'
;EHTYEEICEEFLGYGSIMKQYVANITEVLSSAVEKDEQIMFEGAQGACLDVDHGLYPYTTSSNTIAGQVEAGSGVGLNAAKKIVGIAKAYLTYVGRGPFPTEIKGDLEEKIRDVGQEYGTTTGRARRVGWIDLVQLKFANQLNDFSEIILTKVDVLSGIEEIKLCVGYKVDGCLLYTSDAA
;
A
#
# COMPACT_ATOMS: atom_id res chain seq x y z
N GLU A 1 -12.39 -33.28 2.19
CA GLU A 1 -13.21 -32.59 1.17
C GLU A 1 -14.55 -32.26 1.83
N HIS A 2 -15.05 -31.03 1.67
CA HIS A 2 -16.34 -30.61 2.20
C HIS A 2 -17.40 -30.83 1.13
N THR A 3 -18.62 -31.25 1.55
CA THR A 3 -19.76 -31.34 0.67
C THR A 3 -20.37 -29.96 0.42
N TYR A 4 -21.20 -29.85 -0.62
CA TYR A 4 -21.93 -28.61 -0.91
C TYR A 4 -22.86 -28.22 0.27
N GLU A 5 -23.52 -29.17 0.86
CA GLU A 5 -24.44 -28.97 1.98
C GLU A 5 -23.70 -28.43 3.22
N GLU A 6 -22.56 -29.01 3.56
CA GLU A 6 -21.73 -28.54 4.69
C GLU A 6 -21.27 -27.09 4.49
N ILE A 7 -20.82 -26.75 3.28
CA ILE A 7 -20.41 -25.37 2.97
C ILE A 7 -21.60 -24.42 3.07
N CYS A 8 -22.76 -24.79 2.51
CA CYS A 8 -23.95 -23.97 2.58
C CYS A 8 -24.41 -23.71 4.02
N GLU A 9 -24.44 -24.75 4.86
CA GLU A 9 -24.85 -24.63 6.27
C GLU A 9 -23.91 -23.70 7.03
N GLU A 10 -22.61 -23.88 6.85
CA GLU A 10 -21.58 -23.05 7.48
C GLU A 10 -21.73 -21.57 7.08
N PHE A 11 -21.81 -21.26 5.78
CA PHE A 11 -21.92 -19.89 5.28
C PHE A 11 -23.25 -19.21 5.62
N LEU A 12 -24.36 -19.95 5.64
CA LEU A 12 -25.64 -19.44 6.13
C LEU A 12 -25.60 -19.12 7.63
N GLY A 13 -24.86 -19.92 8.39
CA GLY A 13 -24.57 -19.65 9.80
C GLY A 13 -23.80 -18.32 9.96
N TYR A 14 -22.75 -18.13 9.18
CA TYR A 14 -22.00 -16.85 9.17
C TYR A 14 -22.89 -15.68 8.76
N GLY A 15 -23.74 -15.84 7.74
CA GLY A 15 -24.68 -14.82 7.30
C GLY A 15 -25.61 -14.37 8.44
N SER A 16 -26.09 -15.31 9.25
CA SER A 16 -26.94 -15.00 10.40
C SER A 16 -26.22 -14.18 11.48
N ILE A 17 -24.95 -14.48 11.73
CA ILE A 17 -24.11 -13.72 12.67
C ILE A 17 -23.78 -12.33 12.12
N MET A 18 -23.43 -12.26 10.83
CA MET A 18 -22.98 -11.01 10.19
C MET A 18 -24.09 -10.00 9.96
N LYS A 19 -25.34 -10.44 9.89
CA LYS A 19 -26.49 -9.58 9.57
C LYS A 19 -26.58 -8.33 10.45
N GLN A 20 -26.22 -8.42 11.72
CA GLN A 20 -26.23 -7.28 12.66
C GLN A 20 -25.19 -6.20 12.35
N TYR A 21 -24.16 -6.53 11.54
CA TYR A 21 -23.08 -5.63 11.16
C TYR A 21 -23.28 -4.99 9.77
N VAL A 22 -24.36 -5.37 9.07
CA VAL A 22 -24.68 -4.82 7.74
C VAL A 22 -25.39 -3.49 7.90
N ALA A 23 -24.85 -2.44 7.31
CA ALA A 23 -25.42 -1.11 7.32
C ALA A 23 -25.22 -0.42 5.98
N ASN A 24 -26.01 0.63 5.71
CA ASN A 24 -25.74 1.55 4.60
C ASN A 24 -24.58 2.48 5.00
N ILE A 25 -23.40 2.18 4.53
CA ILE A 25 -22.17 2.92 4.91
C ILE A 25 -22.24 4.38 4.45
N THR A 26 -22.84 4.65 3.30
CA THR A 26 -23.03 6.04 2.83
C THR A 26 -23.86 6.87 3.82
N GLU A 27 -24.93 6.32 4.37
CA GLU A 27 -25.75 7.02 5.38
C GLU A 27 -24.99 7.21 6.68
N VAL A 28 -24.27 6.18 7.14
CA VAL A 28 -23.47 6.25 8.37
C VAL A 28 -22.41 7.36 8.27
N LEU A 29 -21.66 7.38 7.16
CA LEU A 29 -20.61 8.37 6.95
C LEU A 29 -21.15 9.78 6.72
N SER A 30 -22.24 9.92 5.96
CA SER A 30 -22.89 11.22 5.75
C SER A 30 -23.36 11.81 7.08
N SER A 31 -23.98 10.99 7.94
CA SER A 31 -24.40 11.43 9.27
C SER A 31 -23.21 11.83 10.16
N ALA A 32 -22.07 11.12 10.06
CA ALA A 32 -20.87 11.46 10.82
C ALA A 32 -20.29 12.80 10.33
N VAL A 33 -20.25 13.03 9.02
CA VAL A 33 -19.80 14.32 8.44
C VAL A 33 -20.70 15.48 8.89
N GLU A 34 -22.02 15.31 8.86
CA GLU A 34 -22.98 16.33 9.31
C GLU A 34 -22.82 16.69 10.81
N LYS A 35 -22.38 15.73 11.62
CA LYS A 35 -22.10 15.91 13.05
C LYS A 35 -20.68 16.39 13.34
N ASP A 36 -19.87 16.66 12.32
CA ASP A 36 -18.45 17.03 12.44
C ASP A 36 -17.63 15.99 13.25
N GLU A 37 -17.96 14.72 13.10
CA GLU A 37 -17.22 13.63 13.71
C GLU A 37 -15.87 13.41 13.01
N GLN A 38 -14.87 12.96 13.77
CA GLN A 38 -13.56 12.63 13.21
C GLN A 38 -13.61 11.28 12.50
N ILE A 39 -13.34 11.27 11.21
CA ILE A 39 -13.35 10.07 10.40
C ILE A 39 -11.93 9.82 9.88
N MET A 40 -11.43 8.59 10.07
CA MET A 40 -10.16 8.13 9.52
C MET A 40 -10.42 7.03 8.50
N PHE A 41 -9.91 7.23 7.29
CA PHE A 41 -9.89 6.21 6.25
C PHE A 41 -8.51 5.58 6.18
N GLU A 42 -8.44 4.26 6.28
CA GLU A 42 -7.21 3.50 6.16
C GLU A 42 -7.23 2.73 4.84
N GLY A 43 -6.26 3.02 3.97
CA GLY A 43 -6.04 2.28 2.75
C GLY A 43 -5.21 1.00 2.98
N ALA A 44 -5.15 0.16 1.98
CA ALA A 44 -4.33 -1.04 1.97
C ALA A 44 -3.40 -1.04 0.75
N GLN A 45 -2.41 -1.94 0.76
CA GLN A 45 -1.39 -2.10 -0.29
C GLN A 45 -0.51 -0.85 -0.45
N GLY A 46 -0.48 -0.24 -1.64
CA GLY A 46 0.31 0.95 -1.92
C GLY A 46 0.12 1.45 -3.34
N ALA A 47 0.47 2.70 -3.61
CA ALA A 47 0.20 3.40 -4.87
C ALA A 47 0.75 2.66 -6.12
N CYS A 48 1.94 2.05 -6.02
CA CYS A 48 2.52 1.29 -7.13
C CYS A 48 1.81 -0.04 -7.44
N LEU A 49 0.87 -0.46 -6.59
CA LEU A 49 0.03 -1.65 -6.78
C LEU A 49 -1.38 -1.31 -7.25
N ASP A 50 -1.72 -0.04 -7.41
CA ASP A 50 -3.03 0.40 -7.86
C ASP A 50 -3.37 -0.23 -9.22
N VAL A 51 -4.64 -0.65 -9.38
CA VAL A 51 -5.06 -1.37 -10.58
C VAL A 51 -4.97 -0.52 -11.85
N ASP A 52 -5.18 0.79 -11.73
CA ASP A 52 -5.19 1.72 -12.87
C ASP A 52 -3.85 2.45 -13.04
N HIS A 53 -3.18 2.79 -11.94
CA HIS A 53 -1.98 3.64 -11.91
C HIS A 53 -0.72 2.92 -11.47
N GLY A 54 -0.82 1.66 -11.08
CA GLY A 54 0.33 0.86 -10.63
C GLY A 54 1.18 0.30 -11.77
N LEU A 55 2.19 -0.47 -11.42
CA LEU A 55 3.14 -1.10 -12.36
C LEU A 55 2.53 -2.36 -12.98
N TYR A 56 1.69 -2.20 -13.98
CA TYR A 56 1.07 -3.32 -14.70
C TYR A 56 2.12 -4.26 -15.34
N PRO A 57 1.97 -5.59 -15.30
CA PRO A 57 0.85 -6.35 -14.73
C PRO A 57 1.00 -6.71 -13.23
N TYR A 58 1.88 -6.07 -12.52
CA TYR A 58 2.20 -6.37 -11.11
C TYR A 58 1.33 -5.56 -10.13
N THR A 59 0.07 -5.38 -10.47
CA THR A 59 -0.91 -4.62 -9.69
C THR A 59 -1.77 -5.53 -8.82
N THR A 60 -2.45 -4.95 -7.84
CA THR A 60 -3.58 -5.59 -7.14
C THR A 60 -4.88 -5.39 -7.93
N SER A 61 -5.95 -6.04 -7.51
CA SER A 61 -7.27 -5.96 -8.19
C SER A 61 -8.14 -4.78 -7.71
N SER A 62 -7.57 -3.84 -6.97
CA SER A 62 -8.30 -2.70 -6.41
C SER A 62 -7.53 -1.40 -6.59
N ASN A 63 -8.23 -0.27 -6.54
CA ASN A 63 -7.60 1.02 -6.41
C ASN A 63 -7.06 1.20 -4.98
N THR A 64 -5.81 1.66 -4.88
CA THR A 64 -5.09 1.83 -3.61
C THR A 64 -4.72 3.28 -3.33
N ILE A 65 -5.11 4.19 -4.21
CA ILE A 65 -4.89 5.63 -4.08
C ILE A 65 -5.99 6.30 -3.24
N ALA A 66 -5.69 7.47 -2.69
CA ALA A 66 -6.61 8.21 -1.82
C ALA A 66 -7.95 8.57 -2.48
N GLY A 67 -7.98 8.78 -3.80
CA GLY A 67 -9.21 9.02 -4.56
C GLY A 67 -10.25 7.89 -4.45
N GLN A 68 -9.85 6.68 -4.10
CA GLN A 68 -10.76 5.57 -3.88
C GLN A 68 -11.62 5.72 -2.61
N VAL A 69 -11.20 6.55 -1.66
CA VAL A 69 -11.97 6.79 -0.42
C VAL A 69 -13.39 7.24 -0.76
N GLU A 70 -13.54 8.23 -1.61
CA GLU A 70 -14.83 8.80 -1.99
C GLU A 70 -15.67 7.80 -2.80
N ALA A 71 -15.06 7.17 -3.80
CA ALA A 71 -15.74 6.18 -4.64
C ALA A 71 -16.12 4.91 -3.87
N GLY A 72 -15.24 4.41 -2.99
CA GLY A 72 -15.45 3.16 -2.26
C GLY A 72 -16.38 3.30 -1.05
N SER A 73 -16.39 4.44 -0.40
CA SER A 73 -17.20 4.68 0.80
C SER A 73 -18.53 5.39 0.51
N GLY A 74 -18.65 6.04 -0.64
CA GLY A 74 -19.83 6.83 -1.01
C GLY A 74 -19.95 8.17 -0.28
N VAL A 75 -18.87 8.65 0.35
CA VAL A 75 -18.84 10.02 0.90
C VAL A 75 -18.72 11.05 -0.23
N GLY A 76 -19.14 12.28 0.03
CA GLY A 76 -19.02 13.37 -0.94
C GLY A 76 -17.56 13.76 -1.20
N LEU A 77 -17.34 14.40 -2.36
CA LEU A 77 -16.05 14.93 -2.76
C LEU A 77 -15.46 15.85 -1.68
N ASN A 78 -14.16 15.77 -1.46
CA ASN A 78 -13.41 16.51 -0.44
C ASN A 78 -13.72 16.09 1.02
N ALA A 79 -14.26 14.89 1.24
CA ALA A 79 -14.42 14.36 2.59
C ALA A 79 -13.06 14.09 3.27
N ALA A 80 -12.09 13.61 2.51
CA ALA A 80 -10.71 13.41 2.98
C ALA A 80 -9.92 14.73 2.90
N LYS A 81 -9.98 15.54 3.95
CA LYS A 81 -9.32 16.86 4.03
C LYS A 81 -7.80 16.80 4.21
N LYS A 82 -7.29 15.72 4.75
CA LYS A 82 -5.89 15.50 5.02
C LYS A 82 -5.50 14.10 4.57
N ILE A 83 -4.52 14.02 3.69
CA ILE A 83 -4.01 12.75 3.17
C ILE A 83 -2.60 12.55 3.71
N VAL A 84 -2.41 11.47 4.47
CA VAL A 84 -1.12 11.13 5.07
C VAL A 84 -0.54 9.93 4.34
N GLY A 85 0.58 10.13 3.66
CA GLY A 85 1.34 9.06 3.03
C GLY A 85 2.15 8.27 4.07
N ILE A 86 2.11 6.95 4.02
CA ILE A 86 2.97 6.09 4.84
C ILE A 86 4.05 5.50 3.94
N ALA A 87 5.31 5.81 4.21
CA ALA A 87 6.45 5.27 3.51
C ALA A 87 7.40 4.56 4.49
N LYS A 88 7.99 3.45 4.06
CA LYS A 88 9.11 2.85 4.80
C LYS A 88 10.43 3.51 4.40
N ALA A 89 11.40 3.55 5.29
CA ALA A 89 12.74 4.05 5.01
C ALA A 89 13.52 3.19 3.99
N TYR A 90 12.98 2.04 3.63
CA TYR A 90 13.44 1.14 2.56
C TYR A 90 12.23 0.52 1.88
N LEU A 91 12.40 -0.03 0.69
CA LEU A 91 11.30 -0.69 -0.03
C LEU A 91 11.27 -2.19 0.22
N THR A 92 10.08 -2.75 0.16
CA THR A 92 9.87 -4.20 0.12
C THR A 92 8.94 -4.56 -1.02
N TYR A 93 9.23 -5.68 -1.67
CA TYR A 93 8.43 -6.16 -2.79
C TYR A 93 8.14 -7.65 -2.67
N VAL A 94 6.92 -8.04 -3.00
CA VAL A 94 6.51 -9.45 -3.07
C VAL A 94 6.26 -9.81 -4.53
N GLY A 95 6.92 -10.86 -5.03
CA GLY A 95 6.70 -11.33 -6.39
C GLY A 95 7.83 -10.96 -7.36
N ARG A 96 7.51 -10.96 -8.67
CA ARG A 96 8.50 -10.91 -9.77
C ARG A 96 8.60 -9.56 -10.48
N GLY A 97 7.92 -8.53 -10.03
CA GLY A 97 7.92 -7.22 -10.67
C GLY A 97 9.30 -6.55 -10.70
N PRO A 98 9.46 -5.47 -11.48
CA PRO A 98 10.68 -4.69 -11.52
C PRO A 98 10.98 -4.09 -10.15
N PHE A 99 12.26 -4.07 -9.78
CA PHE A 99 12.71 -3.52 -8.51
C PHE A 99 14.08 -2.86 -8.67
N PRO A 100 14.15 -1.65 -9.25
CA PRO A 100 15.41 -1.01 -9.63
C PRO A 100 16.38 -0.79 -8.45
N THR A 101 15.84 -0.61 -7.25
CA THR A 101 16.63 -0.33 -6.03
C THR A 101 16.93 -1.58 -5.22
N GLU A 102 16.67 -2.78 -5.74
CA GLU A 102 16.83 -4.03 -5.02
C GLU A 102 18.26 -4.22 -4.48
N ILE A 103 18.35 -4.56 -3.20
CA ILE A 103 19.60 -4.92 -2.51
C ILE A 103 19.80 -6.42 -2.63
N LYS A 104 21.06 -6.87 -2.71
CA LYS A 104 21.43 -8.29 -2.77
C LYS A 104 22.51 -8.60 -1.75
N GLY A 105 22.57 -9.87 -1.33
CA GLY A 105 23.57 -10.39 -0.41
C GLY A 105 23.30 -10.07 1.06
N ASP A 106 24.33 -10.05 1.87
CA ASP A 106 24.25 -9.99 3.34
C ASP A 106 23.43 -8.78 3.85
N LEU A 107 23.50 -7.67 3.16
CA LEU A 107 22.73 -6.47 3.53
C LEU A 107 21.22 -6.66 3.32
N GLU A 108 20.80 -7.36 2.27
CA GLU A 108 19.42 -7.73 2.07
C GLU A 108 18.90 -8.59 3.22
N GLU A 109 19.68 -9.61 3.59
CA GLU A 109 19.32 -10.53 4.68
C GLU A 109 19.24 -9.78 6.01
N LYS A 110 20.23 -8.94 6.31
CA LYS A 110 20.23 -8.12 7.53
C LYS A 110 18.98 -7.24 7.64
N ILE A 111 18.64 -6.50 6.58
CA ILE A 111 17.45 -5.61 6.60
C ILE A 111 16.17 -6.44 6.70
N ARG A 112 16.09 -7.55 5.99
CA ARG A 112 14.94 -8.47 6.03
C ARG A 112 14.70 -9.02 7.43
N ASP A 113 15.73 -9.49 8.08
CA ASP A 113 15.63 -10.12 9.40
C ASP A 113 15.31 -9.10 10.49
N VAL A 114 16.01 -7.97 10.53
CA VAL A 114 15.75 -6.90 11.50
C VAL A 114 14.36 -6.29 11.27
N GLY A 115 14.00 -6.08 10.01
CA GLY A 115 12.71 -5.53 9.61
C GLY A 115 11.54 -6.51 9.70
N GLN A 116 11.81 -7.82 9.91
CA GLN A 116 10.83 -8.91 9.89
C GLN A 116 10.03 -8.92 8.57
N GLU A 117 10.75 -8.78 7.44
CA GLU A 117 10.14 -8.66 6.12
C GLU A 117 9.84 -10.03 5.51
N TYR A 118 8.86 -10.66 6.10
CA TYR A 118 8.29 -11.95 5.69
C TYR A 118 6.78 -11.82 5.50
N GLY A 119 6.21 -12.63 4.63
CA GLY A 119 4.76 -12.66 4.42
C GLY A 119 4.05 -13.22 5.65
N THR A 120 3.08 -12.49 6.17
CA THR A 120 2.37 -12.87 7.40
C THR A 120 1.72 -14.26 7.31
N THR A 121 1.11 -14.59 6.17
CA THR A 121 0.40 -15.86 5.98
C THR A 121 1.33 -16.98 5.49
N THR A 122 2.24 -16.66 4.57
CA THR A 122 3.05 -17.66 3.87
C THR A 122 4.46 -17.80 4.40
N GLY A 123 4.92 -16.89 5.26
CA GLY A 123 6.30 -16.80 5.71
C GLY A 123 7.32 -16.48 4.60
N ARG A 124 6.86 -16.18 3.38
CA ARG A 124 7.74 -15.96 2.24
C ARG A 124 8.58 -14.71 2.43
N ALA A 125 9.89 -14.83 2.24
CA ALA A 125 10.82 -13.72 2.28
C ALA A 125 10.45 -12.64 1.25
N ARG A 126 10.38 -11.38 1.69
CA ARG A 126 10.21 -10.23 0.82
C ARG A 126 11.56 -9.81 0.24
N ARG A 127 11.55 -9.35 -1.00
CA ARG A 127 12.68 -8.64 -1.61
C ARG A 127 12.80 -7.29 -0.93
N VAL A 128 14.02 -6.82 -0.71
CA VAL A 128 14.31 -5.56 -0.02
C VAL A 128 15.10 -4.65 -0.95
N GLY A 129 14.86 -3.36 -0.90
CA GLY A 129 15.55 -2.37 -1.72
C GLY A 129 15.65 -1.01 -1.02
N TRP A 130 16.53 -0.16 -1.52
CA TRP A 130 16.63 1.21 -1.05
C TRP A 130 15.37 2.00 -1.36
N ILE A 131 15.08 3.02 -0.56
CA ILE A 131 13.96 3.91 -0.81
C ILE A 131 14.07 4.57 -2.18
N ASP A 132 12.97 4.59 -2.91
CA ASP A 132 12.90 5.14 -4.26
C ASP A 132 12.09 6.44 -4.24
N LEU A 133 12.79 7.55 -4.35
CA LEU A 133 12.18 8.88 -4.32
C LEU A 133 11.45 9.21 -5.62
N VAL A 134 11.76 8.53 -6.74
CA VAL A 134 11.02 8.67 -8.00
C VAL A 134 9.62 8.08 -7.83
N GLN A 135 9.53 6.87 -7.28
CA GLN A 135 8.23 6.24 -6.97
C GLN A 135 7.46 7.01 -5.89
N LEU A 136 8.15 7.52 -4.86
CA LEU A 136 7.50 8.31 -3.82
C LEU A 136 6.93 9.62 -4.36
N LYS A 137 7.66 10.29 -5.27
CA LYS A 137 7.17 11.48 -5.98
C LYS A 137 5.94 11.17 -6.82
N PHE A 138 5.95 10.07 -7.56
CA PHE A 138 4.80 9.60 -8.33
C PHE A 138 3.60 9.30 -7.41
N ALA A 139 3.81 8.59 -6.31
CA ALA A 139 2.76 8.34 -5.33
C ALA A 139 2.18 9.64 -4.77
N ASN A 140 3.02 10.66 -4.54
CA ASN A 140 2.56 11.98 -4.13
C ASN A 140 1.73 12.68 -5.21
N GLN A 141 2.10 12.58 -6.47
CA GLN A 141 1.32 13.13 -7.59
C GLN A 141 -0.08 12.53 -7.69
N LEU A 142 -0.21 11.22 -7.41
CA LEU A 142 -1.50 10.53 -7.43
C LEU A 142 -2.40 10.86 -6.23
N ASN A 143 -1.80 11.19 -5.09
CA ASN A 143 -2.52 11.25 -3.82
C ASN A 143 -2.55 12.64 -3.17
N ASP A 144 -1.72 13.57 -3.61
CA ASP A 144 -1.56 14.91 -3.03
C ASP A 144 -1.38 14.88 -1.51
N PHE A 145 -0.31 14.20 -1.05
CA PHE A 145 -0.05 14.02 0.38
C PHE A 145 0.15 15.36 1.09
N SER A 146 -0.62 15.60 2.14
CA SER A 146 -0.40 16.70 3.07
C SER A 146 0.86 16.48 3.91
N GLU A 147 1.13 15.24 4.26
CA GLU A 147 2.26 14.81 5.09
C GLU A 147 2.70 13.40 4.69
N ILE A 148 3.96 13.07 4.97
CA ILE A 148 4.50 11.71 4.83
C ILE A 148 5.08 11.27 6.16
N ILE A 149 4.64 10.13 6.65
CA ILE A 149 5.22 9.45 7.82
C ILE A 149 6.22 8.42 7.34
N LEU A 150 7.48 8.60 7.70
CA LEU A 150 8.54 7.65 7.40
C LEU A 150 8.65 6.64 8.54
N THR A 151 8.43 5.37 8.22
CA THR A 151 8.45 4.27 9.18
C THR A 151 9.70 3.40 9.00
N LYS A 152 9.97 2.51 9.97
CA LYS A 152 11.07 1.53 9.88
C LYS A 152 12.48 2.13 9.74
N VAL A 153 12.69 3.37 10.17
CA VAL A 153 14.00 4.04 10.18
C VAL A 153 14.97 3.30 11.10
N ASP A 154 14.48 2.77 12.20
CA ASP A 154 15.20 1.96 13.18
C ASP A 154 15.86 0.71 12.57
N VAL A 155 15.24 0.11 11.57
CA VAL A 155 15.76 -1.08 10.86
C VAL A 155 17.08 -0.77 10.13
N LEU A 156 17.30 0.47 9.73
CA LEU A 156 18.52 0.90 9.04
C LEU A 156 19.64 1.28 10.01
N SER A 157 19.44 1.14 11.32
CA SER A 157 20.47 1.46 12.32
C SER A 157 21.72 0.59 12.15
N GLY A 158 22.88 1.23 12.23
CA GLY A 158 24.17 0.55 12.05
C GLY A 158 24.52 0.18 10.60
N ILE A 159 23.82 0.73 9.63
CA ILE A 159 24.20 0.71 8.22
C ILE A 159 25.00 2.00 7.94
N GLU A 160 26.24 1.83 7.50
CA GLU A 160 27.17 2.97 7.32
C GLU A 160 26.75 3.90 6.17
N GLU A 161 26.21 3.34 5.10
CA GLU A 161 25.81 4.08 3.90
C GLU A 161 24.38 3.72 3.53
N ILE A 162 23.48 4.71 3.57
CA ILE A 162 22.08 4.60 3.13
C ILE A 162 21.96 5.26 1.76
N LYS A 163 21.46 4.52 0.78
CA LYS A 163 21.28 5.00 -0.59
C LYS A 163 19.84 5.43 -0.85
N LEU A 164 19.69 6.49 -1.63
CA LEU A 164 18.40 7.01 -2.07
C LEU A 164 18.36 6.98 -3.60
N CYS A 165 17.34 6.38 -4.19
CA CYS A 165 17.14 6.48 -5.63
C CYS A 165 16.49 7.83 -5.96
N VAL A 166 17.21 8.67 -6.71
CA VAL A 166 16.76 10.00 -7.10
C VAL A 166 16.46 10.11 -8.59
N GLY A 167 16.70 9.08 -9.36
CA GLY A 167 16.46 9.03 -10.80
C GLY A 167 16.83 7.68 -11.39
N TYR A 168 16.30 7.37 -12.56
CA TYR A 168 16.62 6.15 -13.32
C TYR A 168 17.47 6.53 -14.53
N LYS A 169 18.37 5.63 -14.93
CA LYS A 169 19.13 5.79 -16.16
C LYS A 169 18.71 4.70 -17.16
N VAL A 170 18.10 5.13 -18.27
CA VAL A 170 17.63 4.25 -19.33
C VAL A 170 18.26 4.73 -20.64
N ASP A 171 18.94 3.85 -21.35
CA ASP A 171 19.62 4.13 -22.63
C ASP A 171 20.50 5.39 -22.61
N GLY A 172 21.17 5.64 -21.47
CA GLY A 172 22.01 6.80 -21.28
C GLY A 172 21.30 8.10 -20.86
N CYS A 173 19.96 8.13 -20.90
CA CYS A 173 19.15 9.24 -20.46
C CYS A 173 18.82 9.10 -18.97
N LEU A 174 18.91 10.21 -18.23
CA LEU A 174 18.53 10.27 -16.81
C LEU A 174 17.07 10.70 -16.69
N LEU A 175 16.28 9.88 -16.04
CA LEU A 175 14.84 10.07 -15.86
C LEU A 175 14.54 10.27 -14.37
N TYR A 176 13.78 11.30 -14.07
CA TYR A 176 13.39 11.72 -12.71
C TYR A 176 11.90 11.48 -12.42
N THR A 177 11.20 10.81 -13.34
CA THR A 177 9.77 10.51 -13.26
C THR A 177 9.52 9.04 -13.54
N SER A 178 8.37 8.54 -13.11
CA SER A 178 7.95 7.16 -13.35
C SER A 178 7.51 6.87 -14.79
N ASP A 179 7.38 7.89 -15.64
CA ASP A 179 6.99 7.76 -17.06
C ASP A 179 8.06 7.09 -17.92
N ALA A 180 9.06 6.53 -17.30
CA ALA A 180 10.22 5.90 -17.88
C ALA A 180 10.12 4.36 -17.98
N ALA A 181 8.93 3.80 -17.85
CA ALA A 181 8.69 2.37 -17.95
C ALA A 181 8.09 1.98 -19.30
#